data_211bed64c262674934571cda55f6da89
#
_entry.id   211bed64c262674934571cda55f6da89
#
_cell.length_a   1.000
_cell.length_b   1.000
_cell.length_c   1.000
_cell.angle_alpha   90.00
_cell.angle_beta   90.00
_cell.angle_gamma   90.00
#
_symmetry.space_group_name_H-M   'P 1'
#
loop_
_entity.id
_entity.type
_entity.pdbx_description
1 polymer ?
#
loop_
_entity_poly.entity_id
_entity_poly.type
_entity_poly.pdbx_seq_one_letter_code
_entity_poly.pdbx_strand_id
1 'polypeptide(L)'
;MSKFRTRGPAFAFRISLCLAVVGILIGTLCSCTSSSTPTPVSPATPNASELQRMFRSAVKDAETAEPGEISTNLTAIVPYNDKLVWQVETGRVLVVTWTSWNGYDSLVGNSTVLQREVWVTVAPELQNFCQKCCTDNKSLTLRLEQLLGLPPDNGKNRVVEMWVSPADLFRPSPDPEITDHEAELDFPIANNLVTVNQSYVDWFNNLKNSSYGDDGYPWTRLGYTYDWGNPKSEVGL
;
A
#
# COMPACT_ATOMS: atom_id res chain seq x y z
N MET A 1 -24.17 20.11 9.94
CA MET A 1 -22.84 20.73 10.16
C MET A 1 -22.08 19.87 11.13
N SER A 2 -21.29 18.93 10.64
CA SER A 2 -20.45 18.04 11.49
C SER A 2 -19.02 18.57 11.46
N LYS A 3 -18.51 18.98 12.62
CA LYS A 3 -17.14 19.47 12.79
C LYS A 3 -16.18 18.29 12.82
N PHE A 4 -15.34 18.15 11.84
CA PHE A 4 -14.21 17.25 11.88
C PHE A 4 -13.11 17.82 12.77
N ARG A 5 -12.79 17.07 13.81
CA ARG A 5 -11.74 17.40 14.78
C ARG A 5 -10.46 16.69 14.32
N THR A 6 -9.45 17.45 13.97
CA THR A 6 -8.09 16.94 13.74
C THR A 6 -7.58 16.35 15.07
N ARG A 7 -7.43 15.04 15.13
CA ARG A 7 -6.68 14.38 16.20
C ARG A 7 -5.27 14.11 15.69
N GLY A 8 -4.32 14.87 16.21
CA GLY A 8 -2.91 14.47 16.17
C GLY A 8 -2.71 13.19 17.00
N PRO A 9 -1.70 12.39 16.74
CA PRO A 9 -1.45 11.14 17.44
C PRO A 9 -0.95 11.44 18.86
N ALA A 10 -1.85 11.47 19.86
CA ALA A 10 -1.47 11.36 21.25
C ALA A 10 -1.50 9.88 21.63
N PHE A 11 -0.38 9.20 21.51
CA PHE A 11 -0.21 7.86 22.06
C PHE A 11 0.00 7.95 23.57
N ALA A 12 -1.00 7.56 24.33
CA ALA A 12 -0.84 7.30 25.76
C ALA A 12 -0.33 5.87 25.97
N PHE A 13 0.95 5.74 26.31
CA PHE A 13 1.55 4.48 26.74
C PHE A 13 1.04 4.11 28.14
N ARG A 14 0.39 2.97 28.28
CA ARG A 14 0.24 2.30 29.56
C ARG A 14 1.40 1.31 29.75
N ILE A 15 2.29 1.67 30.68
CA ILE A 15 3.34 0.75 31.16
C ILE A 15 2.68 -0.22 32.14
N SER A 16 2.67 -1.50 31.80
CA SER A 16 2.29 -2.57 32.73
C SER A 16 3.58 -3.10 33.35
N LEU A 17 3.72 -2.84 34.66
CA LEU A 17 4.86 -3.29 35.48
C LEU A 17 4.63 -4.75 35.87
N CYS A 18 5.38 -5.69 35.29
CA CYS A 18 5.46 -7.05 35.77
C CYS A 18 6.57 -7.17 36.82
N LEU A 19 6.18 -7.44 38.06
CA LEU A 19 7.07 -7.79 39.16
C LEU A 19 7.74 -9.14 38.88
N ALA A 20 9.07 -9.16 38.87
CA ALA A 20 9.87 -10.37 38.83
C ALA A 20 10.02 -10.92 40.24
N VAL A 21 9.62 -12.17 40.43
CA VAL A 21 9.90 -12.96 41.64
C VAL A 21 11.30 -13.58 41.52
N VAL A 22 12.18 -13.20 42.43
CA VAL A 22 13.53 -13.75 42.53
C VAL A 22 13.45 -15.13 43.27
N GLY A 23 13.73 -16.19 42.54
CA GLY A 23 13.97 -17.50 43.09
C GLY A 23 15.45 -17.83 43.09
N ILE A 24 16.06 -17.92 44.25
CA ILE A 24 17.45 -18.40 44.46
C ILE A 24 17.43 -19.91 44.40
N LEU A 25 18.20 -20.53 43.51
CA LEU A 25 18.52 -21.93 43.54
C LEU A 25 20.04 -22.14 43.39
N ILE A 26 20.56 -22.81 44.38
CA ILE A 26 21.97 -23.14 44.66
C ILE A 26 22.46 -24.25 43.69
N GLY A 27 23.63 -24.04 43.23
CA GLY A 27 24.60 -24.76 42.49
C GLY A 27 24.55 -26.25 42.23
N THR A 28 25.06 -26.55 41.05
CA THR A 28 25.93 -27.72 40.81
C THR A 28 26.84 -27.38 39.63
N LEU A 29 28.14 -27.36 39.86
CA LEU A 29 29.18 -27.20 38.83
C LEU A 29 29.21 -28.47 37.97
N CYS A 30 28.73 -28.37 36.77
CA CYS A 30 28.96 -29.36 35.73
C CYS A 30 29.80 -28.70 34.63
N SER A 31 31.07 -29.10 34.51
CA SER A 31 31.94 -28.67 33.42
C SER A 31 31.44 -29.30 32.13
N CYS A 32 30.73 -28.49 31.31
CA CYS A 32 30.40 -28.85 29.93
C CYS A 32 31.31 -28.09 28.98
N THR A 33 32.08 -28.85 28.21
CA THR A 33 32.82 -28.43 27.03
C THR A 33 31.92 -27.60 26.12
N SER A 34 32.34 -26.37 25.86
CA SER A 34 31.60 -25.40 24.99
C SER A 34 31.68 -25.84 23.54
N SER A 35 30.70 -26.58 23.07
CA SER A 35 30.40 -26.61 21.64
C SER A 35 29.74 -25.29 21.30
N SER A 36 30.44 -24.42 20.58
CA SER A 36 29.90 -23.16 20.05
C SER A 36 28.82 -23.50 19.01
N THR A 37 27.60 -23.55 19.45
CA THR A 37 26.45 -23.53 18.54
C THR A 37 26.46 -22.17 17.81
N PRO A 38 26.45 -22.12 16.46
CA PRO A 38 26.38 -20.85 15.75
C PRO A 38 25.10 -20.14 16.19
N THR A 39 25.26 -18.96 16.78
CA THR A 39 24.15 -18.07 17.09
C THR A 39 23.42 -17.77 15.78
N PRO A 40 22.10 -17.93 15.70
CA PRO A 40 21.35 -17.54 14.50
C PRO A 40 21.60 -16.05 14.26
N VAL A 41 22.30 -15.74 13.17
CA VAL A 41 22.52 -14.37 12.75
C VAL A 41 21.15 -13.83 12.35
N SER A 42 20.62 -12.89 13.14
CA SER A 42 19.42 -12.16 12.77
C SER A 42 19.70 -11.49 11.41
N PRO A 43 18.80 -11.59 10.42
CA PRO A 43 19.03 -10.95 9.13
C PRO A 43 19.28 -9.45 9.36
N ALA A 44 20.42 -8.98 8.88
CA ALA A 44 20.78 -7.57 8.99
C ALA A 44 19.74 -6.72 8.25
N THR A 45 19.32 -5.60 8.86
CA THR A 45 18.44 -4.65 8.19
C THR A 45 19.12 -4.17 6.89
N PRO A 46 18.41 -4.21 5.73
CA PRO A 46 18.98 -3.80 4.47
C PRO A 46 19.50 -2.36 4.54
N ASN A 47 20.67 -2.10 3.97
CA ASN A 47 21.20 -0.74 3.85
C ASN A 47 20.54 0.01 2.67
N ALA A 48 20.77 1.31 2.55
CA ALA A 48 20.16 2.15 1.51
C ALA A 48 20.41 1.65 0.08
N SER A 49 21.62 1.17 -0.21
CA SER A 49 21.97 0.63 -1.54
C SER A 49 21.21 -0.67 -1.83
N GLU A 50 21.02 -1.50 -0.83
CA GLU A 50 20.25 -2.73 -0.94
C GLU A 50 18.77 -2.46 -1.16
N LEU A 51 18.18 -1.51 -0.41
CA LEU A 51 16.80 -1.09 -0.61
C LEU A 51 16.57 -0.54 -2.01
N GLN A 52 17.50 0.28 -2.51
CA GLN A 52 17.41 0.82 -3.87
C GLN A 52 17.52 -0.29 -4.93
N ARG A 53 18.38 -1.28 -4.70
CA ARG A 53 18.49 -2.45 -5.60
C ARG A 53 17.20 -3.26 -5.62
N MET A 54 16.59 -3.52 -4.46
CA MET A 54 15.31 -4.23 -4.37
C MET A 54 14.20 -3.49 -5.11
N PHE A 55 14.10 -2.17 -4.91
CA PHE A 55 13.12 -1.34 -5.60
C PHE A 55 13.31 -1.38 -7.14
N ARG A 56 14.54 -1.22 -7.64
CA ARG A 56 14.83 -1.30 -9.08
C ARG A 56 14.52 -2.69 -9.66
N SER A 57 14.76 -3.75 -8.89
CA SER A 57 14.39 -5.10 -9.29
C SER A 57 12.87 -5.24 -9.47
N ALA A 58 12.09 -4.65 -8.56
CA ALA A 58 10.63 -4.62 -8.67
C ALA A 58 10.14 -3.80 -9.89
N VAL A 59 10.78 -2.66 -10.18
CA VAL A 59 10.46 -1.89 -11.41
C VAL A 59 10.68 -2.72 -12.66
N LYS A 60 11.80 -3.47 -12.70
CA LYS A 60 12.13 -4.33 -13.84
C LYS A 60 11.19 -5.51 -13.98
N ASP A 61 10.79 -6.11 -12.89
CA ASP A 61 9.84 -7.22 -12.84
C ASP A 61 8.45 -6.78 -13.33
N ALA A 62 7.91 -5.70 -12.77
CA ALA A 62 6.61 -5.15 -13.14
C ALA A 62 6.49 -4.66 -14.61
N GLU A 63 7.61 -4.54 -15.33
CA GLU A 63 7.60 -4.21 -16.78
C GLU A 63 6.86 -5.26 -17.60
N THR A 64 6.83 -6.51 -17.11
CA THR A 64 6.14 -7.62 -17.79
C THR A 64 5.11 -8.23 -16.84
N ALA A 65 3.84 -7.95 -17.05
CA ALA A 65 2.78 -8.61 -16.30
C ALA A 65 2.53 -10.02 -16.83
N GLU A 66 2.44 -11.00 -15.94
CA GLU A 66 2.30 -12.41 -16.26
C GLU A 66 0.95 -12.99 -15.76
N PRO A 67 0.40 -14.05 -16.41
CA PRO A 67 -0.86 -14.66 -15.98
C PRO A 67 -0.85 -15.17 -14.53
N GLY A 68 0.31 -15.56 -14.02
CA GLY A 68 0.47 -16.04 -12.64
C GLY A 68 0.39 -14.94 -11.58
N GLU A 69 0.47 -13.68 -11.97
CA GLU A 69 0.43 -12.51 -11.11
C GLU A 69 -0.98 -11.92 -10.95
N ILE A 70 -1.95 -12.41 -11.71
CA ILE A 70 -3.34 -11.96 -11.59
C ILE A 70 -3.86 -12.28 -10.18
N SER A 71 -4.19 -11.24 -9.42
CA SER A 71 -4.84 -11.38 -8.12
C SER A 71 -6.35 -11.54 -8.32
N THR A 72 -6.94 -12.56 -7.70
CA THR A 72 -8.39 -12.79 -7.64
C THR A 72 -9.00 -12.25 -6.35
N ASN A 73 -8.26 -11.46 -5.58
CA ASN A 73 -8.66 -10.96 -4.27
C ASN A 73 -8.63 -9.42 -4.19
N LEU A 74 -8.73 -8.73 -5.33
CA LEU A 74 -8.86 -7.28 -5.35
C LEU A 74 -10.16 -6.86 -4.65
N THR A 75 -10.14 -5.70 -4.03
CA THR A 75 -11.32 -5.19 -3.34
C THR A 75 -12.32 -4.59 -4.34
N ALA A 76 -13.47 -5.24 -4.49
CA ALA A 76 -14.56 -4.73 -5.32
C ALA A 76 -15.19 -3.49 -4.67
N ILE A 77 -15.27 -2.39 -5.42
CA ILE A 77 -15.86 -1.13 -4.96
C ILE A 77 -17.34 -1.12 -5.34
N VAL A 78 -18.14 -1.80 -4.52
CA VAL A 78 -19.60 -1.95 -4.69
C VAL A 78 -20.33 -1.57 -3.41
N PRO A 79 -21.54 -0.99 -3.47
CA PRO A 79 -22.24 -0.44 -2.30
C PRO A 79 -22.52 -1.44 -1.18
N TYR A 80 -22.59 -2.73 -1.48
CA TYR A 80 -22.83 -3.79 -0.49
C TYR A 80 -21.54 -4.42 0.07
N ASN A 81 -20.35 -3.90 -0.32
CA ASN A 81 -19.09 -4.33 0.27
C ASN A 81 -18.91 -3.63 1.63
N ASP A 82 -19.18 -4.37 2.71
CA ASP A 82 -19.09 -3.91 4.09
C ASP A 82 -17.64 -3.73 4.60
N LYS A 83 -16.65 -4.18 3.83
CA LYS A 83 -15.23 -3.92 4.11
C LYS A 83 -14.82 -2.50 3.78
N LEU A 84 -15.64 -1.75 3.02
CA LEU A 84 -15.37 -0.38 2.62
C LEU A 84 -16.09 0.61 3.53
N VAL A 85 -15.53 1.83 3.63
CA VAL A 85 -16.18 2.92 4.35
C VAL A 85 -16.97 3.76 3.35
N TRP A 86 -18.29 3.80 3.52
CA TRP A 86 -19.22 4.50 2.66
C TRP A 86 -19.83 5.71 3.36
N GLN A 87 -19.93 6.82 2.65
CA GLN A 87 -20.80 7.93 3.03
C GLN A 87 -22.20 7.66 2.45
N VAL A 88 -23.07 7.09 3.25
CA VAL A 88 -24.38 6.56 2.82
C VAL A 88 -25.22 7.61 2.09
N GLU A 89 -25.21 8.86 2.57
CA GLU A 89 -26.03 9.95 2.03
C GLU A 89 -25.63 10.35 0.60
N THR A 90 -24.37 10.12 0.22
CA THR A 90 -23.84 10.55 -1.08
C THR A 90 -23.39 9.39 -1.97
N GLY A 91 -23.35 8.16 -1.43
CA GLY A 91 -22.84 6.99 -2.13
C GLY A 91 -21.35 7.07 -2.45
N ARG A 92 -20.57 7.87 -1.71
CA ARG A 92 -19.13 8.00 -1.89
C ARG A 92 -18.38 7.02 -1.02
N VAL A 93 -17.26 6.51 -1.54
CA VAL A 93 -16.33 5.65 -0.81
C VAL A 93 -15.15 6.48 -0.28
N LEU A 94 -14.65 6.09 0.90
CA LEU A 94 -13.46 6.71 1.48
C LEU A 94 -12.20 6.08 0.89
N VAL A 95 -11.37 6.93 0.27
CA VAL A 95 -10.06 6.55 -0.27
C VAL A 95 -8.97 7.38 0.36
N VAL A 96 -7.73 6.91 0.26
CA VAL A 96 -6.57 7.55 0.86
C VAL A 96 -5.44 7.65 -0.14
N THR A 97 -4.71 8.77 -0.12
CA THR A 97 -3.44 8.94 -0.81
C THR A 97 -2.34 9.37 0.16
N TRP A 98 -1.12 8.89 -0.07
CA TRP A 98 0.06 9.33 0.65
C TRP A 98 0.89 10.25 -0.25
N THR A 99 1.16 11.47 0.21
CA THR A 99 1.73 12.53 -0.64
C THR A 99 2.70 13.45 0.13
N SER A 100 3.59 14.12 -0.59
CA SER A 100 4.37 15.26 -0.09
C SER A 100 3.75 16.62 -0.46
N TRP A 101 2.76 16.63 -1.35
CA TRP A 101 2.12 17.86 -1.79
C TRP A 101 1.23 18.48 -0.70
N ASN A 102 1.50 19.74 -0.36
CA ASN A 102 0.80 20.47 0.70
C ASN A 102 -0.47 21.20 0.23
N GLY A 103 -0.79 21.17 -1.06
CA GLY A 103 -1.98 21.85 -1.60
C GLY A 103 -3.29 21.32 -1.05
N TYR A 104 -3.32 20.10 -0.54
CA TYR A 104 -4.50 19.56 0.14
C TYR A 104 -4.77 20.20 1.51
N ASP A 105 -3.76 20.79 2.17
CA ASP A 105 -3.89 21.33 3.53
C ASP A 105 -4.99 22.40 3.63
N SER A 106 -5.13 23.24 2.58
CA SER A 106 -6.15 24.29 2.49
C SER A 106 -7.54 23.78 2.07
N LEU A 107 -7.62 22.55 1.60
CA LEU A 107 -8.86 21.94 1.08
C LEU A 107 -9.58 21.07 2.11
N VAL A 108 -9.01 20.89 3.30
CA VAL A 108 -9.61 20.07 4.36
C VAL A 108 -11.01 20.56 4.69
N GLY A 109 -11.99 19.66 4.63
CA GLY A 109 -13.40 19.94 4.87
C GLY A 109 -14.16 20.57 3.70
N ASN A 110 -13.50 20.76 2.56
CA ASN A 110 -14.10 21.33 1.36
C ASN A 110 -14.16 20.30 0.23
N SER A 111 -15.05 20.52 -0.73
CA SER A 111 -15.07 19.78 -1.98
C SER A 111 -14.16 20.46 -3.00
N THR A 112 -13.48 19.64 -3.80
CA THR A 112 -12.65 20.12 -4.91
C THR A 112 -12.76 19.20 -6.11
N VAL A 113 -12.36 19.67 -7.28
CA VAL A 113 -12.22 18.86 -8.50
C VAL A 113 -10.74 18.67 -8.74
N LEU A 114 -10.29 17.42 -8.81
CA LEU A 114 -8.92 17.07 -9.17
C LEU A 114 -8.71 17.29 -10.67
N GLN A 115 -7.61 17.97 -11.05
CA GLN A 115 -7.30 18.30 -12.44
C GLN A 115 -6.42 17.25 -13.13
N ARG A 116 -6.08 16.18 -12.41
CA ARG A 116 -5.26 15.05 -12.85
C ARG A 116 -5.57 13.82 -12.03
N GLU A 117 -5.17 12.67 -12.53
CA GLU A 117 -5.28 11.39 -11.84
C GLU A 117 -4.44 11.41 -10.56
N VAL A 118 -5.00 10.83 -9.51
CA VAL A 118 -4.34 10.65 -8.22
C VAL A 118 -4.43 9.18 -7.83
N TRP A 119 -3.29 8.60 -7.52
CA TRP A 119 -3.23 7.23 -7.01
C TRP A 119 -3.79 7.19 -5.60
N VAL A 120 -4.75 6.31 -5.40
CA VAL A 120 -5.44 6.12 -4.12
C VAL A 120 -5.58 4.62 -3.81
N THR A 121 -5.67 4.30 -2.51
CA THR A 121 -6.14 3.00 -2.03
C THR A 121 -7.43 3.23 -1.23
N VAL A 122 -8.23 2.18 -1.01
CA VAL A 122 -9.38 2.29 -0.11
C VAL A 122 -8.90 2.42 1.34
N ALA A 123 -9.48 3.35 2.08
CA ALA A 123 -8.98 3.77 3.39
C ALA A 123 -8.81 2.62 4.42
N PRO A 124 -9.75 1.68 4.59
CA PRO A 124 -9.62 0.64 5.61
C PRO A 124 -8.42 -0.28 5.39
N GLU A 125 -8.04 -0.56 4.15
CA GLU A 125 -6.93 -1.47 3.85
C GLU A 125 -5.60 -0.91 4.32
N LEU A 126 -5.29 0.35 3.97
CA LEU A 126 -4.06 1.00 4.40
C LEU A 126 -4.03 1.20 5.92
N GLN A 127 -5.15 1.60 6.53
CA GLN A 127 -5.26 1.75 7.99
C GLN A 127 -5.04 0.41 8.70
N ASN A 128 -5.68 -0.66 8.23
CA ASN A 128 -5.56 -2.00 8.79
C ASN A 128 -4.12 -2.53 8.67
N PHE A 129 -3.47 -2.24 7.55
CA PHE A 129 -2.07 -2.57 7.37
C PHE A 129 -1.18 -1.84 8.39
N CYS A 130 -1.31 -0.51 8.51
CA CYS A 130 -0.53 0.29 9.45
C CYS A 130 -0.69 -0.17 10.91
N GLN A 131 -1.89 -0.59 11.30
CA GLN A 131 -2.14 -1.09 12.67
C GLN A 131 -1.44 -2.41 12.98
N LYS A 132 -1.18 -3.23 11.97
CA LYS A 132 -0.65 -4.59 12.13
C LYS A 132 0.84 -4.70 11.83
N CYS A 133 1.39 -3.79 11.04
CA CYS A 133 2.71 -3.94 10.44
C CYS A 133 3.85 -3.70 11.43
N CYS A 134 3.89 -2.54 12.08
CA CYS A 134 5.11 -2.01 12.64
C CYS A 134 4.90 -1.33 13.98
N THR A 135 5.91 -1.40 14.86
CA THR A 135 5.87 -0.82 16.19
C THR A 135 6.52 0.57 16.28
N ASP A 136 7.28 0.98 15.27
CA ASP A 136 7.95 2.28 15.21
C ASP A 136 7.74 2.98 13.87
N ASN A 137 7.82 4.32 13.87
CA ASN A 137 7.51 5.14 12.70
C ASN A 137 8.49 4.95 11.52
N LYS A 138 9.76 4.65 11.78
CA LYS A 138 10.77 4.47 10.72
C LYS A 138 10.52 3.19 9.96
N SER A 139 10.29 2.10 10.66
CA SER A 139 9.92 0.82 10.05
C SER A 139 8.59 0.94 9.31
N LEU A 140 7.62 1.70 9.83
CA LEU A 140 6.35 1.95 9.18
C LEU A 140 6.52 2.73 7.86
N THR A 141 7.32 3.79 7.84
CA THR A 141 7.57 4.58 6.62
C THR A 141 8.17 3.71 5.52
N LEU A 142 9.25 2.98 5.81
CA LEU A 142 9.85 2.06 4.85
C LEU A 142 8.84 1.00 4.38
N ARG A 143 8.06 0.46 5.31
CA ARG A 143 7.09 -0.59 4.97
C ARG A 143 5.94 -0.07 4.10
N LEU A 144 5.52 1.19 4.27
CA LEU A 144 4.56 1.85 3.39
C LEU A 144 5.15 2.12 2.01
N GLU A 145 6.42 2.53 1.92
CA GLU A 145 7.13 2.67 0.65
C GLU A 145 7.13 1.34 -0.12
N GLN A 146 7.45 0.27 0.56
CA GLN A 146 7.46 -1.08 0.00
C GLN A 146 6.08 -1.51 -0.49
N LEU A 147 5.08 -1.43 0.39
CA LEU A 147 3.71 -1.86 0.11
C LEU A 147 3.08 -1.10 -1.07
N LEU A 148 3.36 0.19 -1.17
CA LEU A 148 2.77 1.07 -2.18
C LEU A 148 3.61 1.19 -3.46
N GLY A 149 4.65 0.37 -3.63
CA GLY A 149 5.51 0.42 -4.81
C GLY A 149 6.25 1.75 -4.95
N LEU A 150 6.61 2.40 -3.85
CA LEU A 150 7.29 3.68 -3.84
C LEU A 150 8.81 3.50 -3.62
N PRO A 151 9.66 4.38 -4.17
CA PRO A 151 11.09 4.32 -3.89
C PRO A 151 11.38 4.55 -2.41
N PRO A 152 12.47 3.99 -1.87
CA PRO A 152 12.90 4.30 -0.52
C PRO A 152 13.24 5.79 -0.38
N ASP A 153 12.92 6.37 0.77
CA ASP A 153 13.12 7.79 1.09
C ASP A 153 12.38 8.76 0.13
N ASN A 154 11.14 8.40 -0.26
CA ASN A 154 10.34 9.19 -1.23
C ASN A 154 9.87 10.56 -0.71
N GLY A 155 10.09 10.89 0.57
CA GLY A 155 9.76 12.18 1.18
C GLY A 155 8.28 12.47 1.40
N LYS A 156 7.38 11.49 1.16
CA LYS A 156 5.96 11.67 1.45
C LYS A 156 5.73 11.77 2.96
N ASN A 157 4.89 12.70 3.39
CA ASN A 157 4.69 13.02 4.81
C ASN A 157 3.24 13.39 5.17
N ARG A 158 2.31 13.27 4.21
CA ARG A 158 0.89 13.56 4.40
C ARG A 158 0.05 12.40 3.92
N VAL A 159 -0.86 11.97 4.77
CA VAL A 159 -1.94 11.05 4.41
C VAL A 159 -3.22 11.88 4.27
N VAL A 160 -3.83 11.81 3.11
CA VAL A 160 -5.06 12.56 2.78
C VAL A 160 -6.18 11.59 2.49
N GLU A 161 -7.26 11.70 3.25
CA GLU A 161 -8.49 10.94 3.03
C GLU A 161 -9.49 11.76 2.22
N MET A 162 -10.14 11.13 1.26
CA MET A 162 -11.09 11.77 0.36
C MET A 162 -12.34 10.90 0.18
N TRP A 163 -13.52 11.54 0.19
CA TRP A 163 -14.76 10.91 -0.23
C TRP A 163 -14.92 11.07 -1.74
N VAL A 164 -14.86 9.96 -2.47
CA VAL A 164 -14.88 9.94 -3.94
C VAL A 164 -16.08 9.13 -4.43
N SER A 165 -16.73 9.61 -5.48
CA SER A 165 -17.76 8.85 -6.19
C SER A 165 -17.11 7.66 -6.89
N PRO A 166 -17.68 6.43 -6.80
CA PRO A 166 -17.18 5.29 -7.58
C PRO A 166 -17.09 5.55 -9.09
N ALA A 167 -17.95 6.42 -9.61
CA ALA A 167 -17.92 6.81 -11.03
C ALA A 167 -16.66 7.62 -11.42
N ASP A 168 -15.96 8.18 -10.44
CA ASP A 168 -14.71 8.94 -10.62
C ASP A 168 -13.47 8.07 -10.30
N LEU A 169 -13.66 6.78 -10.04
CA LEU A 169 -12.61 5.82 -9.77
C LEU A 169 -12.47 4.85 -10.95
N PHE A 170 -11.26 4.43 -11.17
CA PHE A 170 -10.96 3.34 -12.11
C PHE A 170 -9.77 2.53 -11.59
N ARG A 171 -9.72 1.28 -11.95
CA ARG A 171 -8.56 0.42 -11.72
C ARG A 171 -7.52 0.73 -12.78
N PRO A 172 -6.26 0.99 -12.43
CA PRO A 172 -5.21 1.28 -13.41
C PRO A 172 -4.69 -0.02 -14.06
N SER A 173 -5.54 -0.69 -14.81
CA SER A 173 -5.33 -1.97 -15.51
C SER A 173 -5.96 -1.93 -16.89
N PRO A 174 -5.72 -2.90 -17.79
CA PRO A 174 -6.38 -2.94 -19.10
C PRO A 174 -7.91 -2.98 -19.01
N ASP A 175 -8.47 -3.67 -18.03
CA ASP A 175 -9.87 -3.50 -17.63
C ASP A 175 -9.97 -2.51 -16.47
N PRO A 176 -10.46 -1.28 -16.69
CA PRO A 176 -10.53 -0.25 -15.67
C PRO A 176 -11.68 -0.40 -14.68
N GLU A 177 -12.48 -1.43 -14.81
CA GLU A 177 -13.64 -1.65 -13.94
C GLU A 177 -13.21 -1.91 -12.49
N ILE A 178 -14.07 -1.58 -11.53
CA ILE A 178 -13.74 -1.61 -10.10
C ILE A 178 -14.68 -2.49 -9.28
N THR A 179 -15.62 -3.20 -9.94
CA THR A 179 -16.74 -3.85 -9.25
C THR A 179 -16.52 -5.35 -9.04
N ASP A 180 -15.45 -5.89 -9.57
CA ASP A 180 -15.02 -7.28 -9.40
C ASP A 180 -13.76 -7.43 -8.53
N HIS A 181 -13.13 -8.61 -8.56
CA HIS A 181 -12.01 -9.00 -7.69
C HIS A 181 -10.70 -9.28 -8.44
N GLU A 182 -10.64 -9.05 -9.75
CA GLU A 182 -9.45 -9.32 -10.55
C GLU A 182 -9.24 -8.22 -11.60
N ALA A 183 -8.09 -8.27 -12.27
CA ALA A 183 -7.77 -7.42 -13.41
C ALA A 183 -7.16 -8.27 -14.50
N GLU A 184 -7.44 -7.95 -15.77
CA GLU A 184 -6.98 -8.66 -16.94
C GLU A 184 -5.63 -8.14 -17.43
N LEU A 185 -4.90 -8.99 -18.16
CA LEU A 185 -3.63 -8.65 -18.80
C LEU A 185 -3.81 -7.79 -20.05
N ASP A 186 -4.93 -7.96 -20.74
CA ASP A 186 -5.24 -7.32 -22.01
C ASP A 186 -6.53 -6.52 -21.92
N PHE A 187 -6.67 -5.52 -22.77
CA PHE A 187 -7.93 -4.81 -22.91
C PHE A 187 -9.05 -5.75 -23.33
N PRO A 188 -10.24 -5.63 -22.72
CA PRO A 188 -11.36 -6.46 -23.11
C PRO A 188 -11.71 -6.23 -24.59
N ILE A 189 -12.08 -7.33 -25.26
CA ILE A 189 -12.54 -7.23 -26.65
C ILE A 189 -13.86 -6.44 -26.66
N ALA A 190 -13.83 -5.32 -27.36
CA ALA A 190 -15.01 -4.45 -27.46
C ALA A 190 -16.22 -5.24 -28.01
N ASN A 191 -17.31 -5.21 -27.27
CA ASN A 191 -18.58 -5.79 -27.66
C ASN A 191 -19.75 -4.89 -27.20
N ASN A 192 -20.98 -5.33 -27.34
CA ASN A 192 -22.16 -4.54 -26.94
C ASN A 192 -22.30 -4.37 -25.41
N LEU A 193 -21.52 -5.06 -24.62
CA LEU A 193 -21.59 -5.07 -23.14
C LEU A 193 -20.39 -4.38 -22.51
N VAL A 194 -19.21 -4.45 -23.15
CA VAL A 194 -17.96 -3.91 -22.61
C VAL A 194 -17.28 -3.05 -23.67
N THR A 195 -17.02 -1.78 -23.34
CA THR A 195 -16.25 -0.87 -24.19
C THR A 195 -15.36 -0.01 -23.31
N VAL A 196 -14.04 -0.13 -23.49
CA VAL A 196 -13.08 0.77 -22.86
C VAL A 196 -12.95 2.03 -23.70
N ASN A 197 -13.04 3.20 -23.06
CA ASN A 197 -12.94 4.47 -23.76
C ASN A 197 -11.54 4.64 -24.38
N GLN A 198 -11.45 5.12 -25.63
CA GLN A 198 -10.18 5.31 -26.33
C GLN A 198 -9.23 6.26 -25.57
N SER A 199 -9.75 7.31 -24.93
CA SER A 199 -8.91 8.21 -24.12
C SER A 199 -8.26 7.51 -22.93
N TYR A 200 -8.93 6.51 -22.34
CA TYR A 200 -8.32 5.66 -21.29
C TYR A 200 -7.23 4.76 -21.88
N VAL A 201 -7.48 4.13 -23.01
CA VAL A 201 -6.48 3.30 -23.70
C VAL A 201 -5.22 4.12 -24.02
N ASP A 202 -5.40 5.34 -24.52
CA ASP A 202 -4.29 6.24 -24.83
C ASP A 202 -3.53 6.65 -23.55
N TRP A 203 -4.24 7.01 -22.48
CA TRP A 203 -3.65 7.30 -21.17
C TRP A 203 -2.86 6.12 -20.63
N PHE A 204 -3.45 4.93 -20.63
CA PHE A 204 -2.82 3.70 -20.14
C PHE A 204 -1.52 3.38 -20.90
N ASN A 205 -1.57 3.43 -22.24
CA ASN A 205 -0.40 3.14 -23.06
C ASN A 205 0.71 4.20 -22.88
N ASN A 206 0.36 5.48 -22.75
CA ASN A 206 1.31 6.54 -22.47
C ASN A 206 1.97 6.34 -21.10
N LEU A 207 1.19 6.01 -20.07
CA LEU A 207 1.72 5.72 -18.74
C LEU A 207 2.61 4.47 -18.76
N LYS A 208 2.18 3.38 -19.41
CA LYS A 208 2.98 2.16 -19.57
C LYS A 208 4.36 2.46 -20.19
N ASN A 209 4.41 3.29 -21.21
CA ASN A 209 5.67 3.64 -21.90
C ASN A 209 6.60 4.49 -21.04
N SER A 210 6.12 5.15 -20.00
CA SER A 210 6.88 6.05 -19.13
C SER A 210 7.11 5.53 -17.71
N SER A 211 6.43 4.45 -17.31
CA SER A 211 6.48 3.95 -15.92
C SER A 211 7.75 3.18 -15.59
N TYR A 212 8.39 2.57 -16.58
CA TYR A 212 9.53 1.68 -16.33
C TYR A 212 10.82 2.32 -16.85
N GLY A 213 11.86 2.31 -16.07
CA GLY A 213 13.16 2.92 -16.39
C GLY A 213 13.90 3.25 -15.09
N ASP A 214 14.98 4.03 -15.21
CA ASP A 214 15.87 4.32 -14.07
C ASP A 214 15.16 5.03 -12.91
N ASP A 215 14.23 5.95 -13.23
CA ASP A 215 13.40 6.67 -12.27
C ASP A 215 11.94 6.17 -12.25
N GLY A 216 11.71 4.96 -12.73
CA GLY A 216 10.40 4.35 -12.88
C GLY A 216 9.78 3.86 -11.57
N TYR A 217 8.54 3.38 -11.69
CA TYR A 217 7.77 2.79 -10.60
C TYR A 217 7.34 1.37 -10.99
N PRO A 218 7.24 0.44 -10.03
CA PRO A 218 6.78 -0.93 -10.28
C PRO A 218 5.25 -0.96 -10.41
N TRP A 219 4.73 -0.40 -11.50
CA TRP A 219 3.31 -0.45 -11.80
C TRP A 219 2.92 -1.81 -12.36
N THR A 220 2.18 -2.60 -11.61
CA THR A 220 1.81 -3.98 -11.98
C THR A 220 0.85 -4.04 -13.18
N ARG A 221 0.04 -3.01 -13.39
CA ARG A 221 -1.09 -2.99 -14.33
C ARG A 221 -2.17 -4.04 -14.04
N LEU A 222 -2.14 -4.63 -12.86
CA LEU A 222 -3.03 -5.69 -12.40
C LEU A 222 -3.91 -5.25 -11.21
N GLY A 223 -4.11 -3.92 -11.07
CA GLY A 223 -5.05 -3.36 -10.10
C GLY A 223 -4.56 -3.29 -8.66
N TYR A 224 -3.35 -3.72 -8.36
CA TYR A 224 -2.71 -3.63 -7.05
C TYR A 224 -1.34 -2.95 -7.12
N THR A 225 -0.84 -2.45 -5.99
CA THR A 225 0.50 -1.89 -5.87
C THR A 225 1.55 -2.99 -5.72
N TYR A 226 2.77 -2.80 -6.23
CA TYR A 226 3.85 -3.77 -6.09
C TYR A 226 4.49 -3.69 -4.70
N ASP A 227 4.34 -4.74 -3.89
CA ASP A 227 4.97 -4.84 -2.58
C ASP A 227 6.40 -5.41 -2.68
N TRP A 228 7.39 -4.55 -2.91
CA TRP A 228 8.79 -4.96 -3.06
C TRP A 228 9.50 -5.33 -1.73
N GLY A 229 8.80 -5.22 -0.61
CA GLY A 229 9.32 -5.61 0.70
C GLY A 229 8.81 -6.96 1.20
N ASN A 230 7.89 -7.60 0.50
CA ASN A 230 7.33 -8.88 0.88
C ASN A 230 7.98 -10.02 0.07
N PRO A 231 8.79 -10.91 0.70
CA PRO A 231 9.49 -11.98 -0.03
C PRO A 231 8.58 -13.12 -0.50
N LYS A 232 7.29 -13.08 -0.18
CA LYS A 232 6.33 -14.15 -0.47
C LYS A 232 5.32 -13.79 -1.56
N SER A 233 5.12 -12.53 -1.82
CA SER A 233 4.14 -12.05 -2.78
C SER A 233 4.40 -10.57 -3.10
N GLU A 234 4.37 -10.20 -4.35
CA GLU A 234 4.43 -8.82 -4.83
C GLU A 234 3.10 -8.07 -4.70
N VAL A 235 2.01 -8.77 -4.38
CA VAL A 235 0.68 -8.17 -4.25
C VAL A 235 0.61 -7.25 -3.04
N GLY A 236 0.44 -5.96 -3.30
CA GLY A 236 0.28 -4.90 -2.31
C GLY A 236 -1.20 -4.57 -2.02
N LEU A 237 -1.61 -3.31 -2.21
CA LEU A 237 -2.99 -2.80 -2.02
C LEU A 237 -3.63 -2.43 -3.33
#